data_c521462a7c2f117d31678ffe7c336c85
#
_entry.id   c521462a7c2f117d31678ffe7c336c85
#
_cell.length_a   1.000
_cell.length_b   1.000
_cell.length_c   1.000
_cell.angle_alpha   90.00
_cell.angle_beta   90.00
_cell.angle_gamma   90.00
#
_symmetry.space_group_name_H-M   'P 1'
#
loop_
_entity.id
_entity.type
_entity.pdbx_description
1 polymer ?
#
loop_
_entity_poly.entity_id
_entity_poly.type
_entity_poly.pdbx_seq_one_letter_code
_entity_poly.pdbx_strand_id
1 'polypeptide(L)'
;MHGRLKEKEKADILERFRKKEINVLVSTSVIEVGIDMPDATIMIIEDAHRFGLAQLHQLRGRVGRGEMESYCFVIPSKNEEKNPEVVDRLKYFASHSSGFDVAEYDLQRRGPGEVYGIKQSGIPQFKIASLTDIDMFKRAKNTAQELLKSNIDLNFVLDNIFR
;
A
#
# COMPACT_ATOMS: atom_id res chain seq x y z
N MET A 1 5.45 -20.29 10.74
CA MET A 1 4.02 -20.47 10.37
C MET A 1 3.86 -20.25 8.88
N HIS A 2 3.11 -21.07 8.14
CA HIS A 2 2.94 -20.95 6.69
C HIS A 2 1.54 -21.43 6.25
N GLY A 3 1.14 -21.14 5.00
CA GLY A 3 -0.22 -21.38 4.50
C GLY A 3 -0.68 -22.86 4.51
N ARG A 4 0.24 -23.84 4.55
CA ARG A 4 -0.11 -25.27 4.58
C ARG A 4 -0.45 -25.80 5.98
N LEU A 5 -0.24 -25.03 7.04
CA LEU A 5 -0.65 -25.42 8.40
C LEU A 5 -2.18 -25.37 8.51
N LYS A 6 -2.75 -26.31 9.25
CA LYS A 6 -4.17 -26.32 9.57
C LYS A 6 -4.52 -25.13 10.46
N GLU A 7 -5.73 -24.62 10.35
CA GLU A 7 -6.17 -23.45 11.14
C GLU A 7 -6.01 -23.65 12.65
N LYS A 8 -6.27 -24.87 13.14
CA LYS A 8 -6.10 -25.22 14.56
C LYS A 8 -4.63 -25.11 15.00
N GLU A 9 -3.68 -25.54 14.18
CA GLU A 9 -2.25 -25.46 14.46
C GLU A 9 -1.77 -24.00 14.45
N LYS A 10 -2.28 -23.19 13.53
CA LYS A 10 -2.00 -21.76 13.49
C LYS A 10 -2.52 -21.05 14.74
N ALA A 11 -3.74 -21.37 15.17
CA ALA A 11 -4.33 -20.80 16.37
C ALA A 11 -3.52 -21.15 17.63
N ASP A 12 -3.09 -22.40 17.77
CA ASP A 12 -2.25 -22.86 18.91
C ASP A 12 -0.91 -22.11 18.96
N ILE A 13 -0.21 -22.00 17.82
CA ILE A 13 1.06 -21.27 17.74
C ILE A 13 0.88 -19.81 18.13
N LEU A 14 -0.19 -19.15 17.66
CA LEU A 14 -0.47 -17.76 17.97
C LEU A 14 -0.83 -17.56 19.43
N GLU A 15 -1.57 -18.48 20.04
CA GLU A 15 -1.89 -18.43 21.46
C GLU A 15 -0.64 -18.57 22.32
N ARG A 16 0.25 -19.49 21.99
CA ARG A 16 1.54 -19.67 22.66
C ARG A 16 2.44 -18.44 22.51
N PHE A 17 2.42 -17.80 21.34
CA PHE A 17 3.14 -16.54 21.14
C PHE A 17 2.57 -15.40 22.01
N ARG A 18 1.24 -15.28 22.10
CA ARG A 18 0.57 -14.32 22.99
C ARG A 18 0.87 -14.57 24.47
N LYS A 19 0.95 -15.82 24.86
CA LYS A 19 1.33 -16.21 26.24
C LYS A 19 2.82 -16.05 26.52
N LYS A 20 3.62 -15.56 25.54
CA LYS A 20 5.08 -15.41 25.66
C LYS A 20 5.82 -16.74 25.91
N GLU A 21 5.19 -17.87 25.57
CA GLU A 21 5.83 -19.19 25.57
C GLU A 21 6.79 -19.32 24.36
N ILE A 22 6.54 -18.55 23.31
CA ILE A 22 7.36 -18.43 22.11
C ILE A 22 7.74 -16.96 21.96
N ASN A 23 9.04 -16.67 21.85
CA ASN A 23 9.56 -15.30 21.75
C ASN A 23 9.76 -14.85 20.29
N VAL A 24 9.86 -15.79 19.35
CA VAL A 24 10.08 -15.49 17.93
C VAL A 24 9.07 -16.25 17.10
N LEU A 25 8.34 -15.54 16.25
CA LEU A 25 7.39 -16.10 15.31
C LEU A 25 7.87 -15.90 13.88
N VAL A 26 8.28 -16.98 13.22
CA VAL A 26 8.63 -16.94 11.79
C VAL A 26 7.40 -17.32 10.97
N SER A 27 7.05 -16.48 10.01
CA SER A 27 5.87 -16.70 9.18
C SER A 27 6.06 -16.20 7.75
N THR A 28 5.29 -16.76 6.83
CA THR A 28 5.07 -16.14 5.51
C THR A 28 4.01 -15.04 5.62
N SER A 29 3.71 -14.33 4.54
CA SER A 29 2.71 -13.25 4.46
C SER A 29 1.28 -13.60 4.92
N VAL A 30 1.03 -14.85 5.31
CA VAL A 30 -0.26 -15.33 5.87
C VAL A 30 -0.70 -14.54 7.11
N ILE A 31 0.20 -13.79 7.76
CA ILE A 31 -0.11 -12.92 8.90
C ILE A 31 -0.76 -11.59 8.49
N GLU A 32 -0.90 -11.30 7.20
CA GLU A 32 -1.45 -10.00 6.73
C GLU A 32 -2.88 -9.74 7.21
N VAL A 33 -3.68 -10.78 7.45
CA VAL A 33 -5.11 -10.62 7.75
C VAL A 33 -5.45 -11.14 9.16
N GLY A 34 -5.99 -10.25 10.00
CA GLY A 34 -6.73 -10.64 11.21
C GLY A 34 -5.91 -11.02 12.45
N ILE A 35 -4.58 -10.97 12.41
CA ILE A 35 -3.75 -11.29 13.57
C ILE A 35 -3.18 -9.99 14.15
N ASP A 36 -3.65 -9.62 15.32
CA ASP A 36 -3.12 -8.52 16.11
C ASP A 36 -2.13 -9.05 17.16
N MET A 37 -0.96 -8.45 17.22
CA MET A 37 0.12 -8.84 18.13
C MET A 37 0.61 -7.62 18.94
N PRO A 38 -0.18 -7.12 19.88
CA PRO A 38 0.14 -5.87 20.60
C PRO A 38 1.46 -5.95 21.39
N ASP A 39 1.84 -7.13 21.85
CA ASP A 39 3.08 -7.35 22.59
C ASP A 39 4.33 -7.56 21.72
N ALA A 40 4.16 -7.69 20.41
CA ALA A 40 5.29 -7.80 19.51
C ALA A 40 5.91 -6.42 19.27
N THR A 41 7.17 -6.27 19.62
CA THR A 41 7.92 -5.01 19.53
C THR A 41 8.85 -4.96 18.33
N ILE A 42 9.18 -6.11 17.74
CA ILE A 42 10.10 -6.18 16.60
C ILE A 42 9.41 -6.92 15.45
N MET A 43 9.40 -6.28 14.28
CA MET A 43 9.02 -6.87 13.00
C MET A 43 10.22 -6.88 12.07
N ILE A 44 10.52 -8.03 11.48
CA ILE A 44 11.56 -8.16 10.44
C ILE A 44 10.86 -8.69 9.19
N ILE A 45 10.98 -7.95 8.10
CA ILE A 45 10.41 -8.33 6.80
C ILE A 45 11.57 -8.59 5.85
N GLU A 46 11.83 -9.87 5.61
CA GLU A 46 12.83 -10.32 4.63
C GLU A 46 12.25 -10.24 3.21
N ASP A 47 13.14 -10.10 2.23
CA ASP A 47 12.76 -9.90 0.81
C ASP A 47 11.74 -8.77 0.62
N ALA A 48 11.89 -7.69 1.39
CA ALA A 48 10.94 -6.58 1.44
C ALA A 48 10.66 -5.94 0.06
N HIS A 49 11.59 -6.07 -0.89
CA HIS A 49 11.43 -5.59 -2.27
C HIS A 49 10.28 -6.28 -3.02
N ARG A 50 9.86 -7.47 -2.60
CA ARG A 50 8.77 -8.23 -3.21
C ARG A 50 7.38 -7.77 -2.78
N PHE A 51 7.29 -6.99 -1.72
CA PHE A 51 6.03 -6.47 -1.20
C PHE A 51 5.72 -5.08 -1.76
N GLY A 52 4.46 -4.81 -2.01
CA GLY A 52 3.98 -3.45 -2.25
C GLY A 52 4.12 -2.60 -0.99
N LEU A 53 4.27 -1.28 -1.14
CA LEU A 53 4.42 -0.39 0.01
C LEU A 53 3.19 -0.41 0.92
N ALA A 54 1.99 -0.57 0.37
CA ALA A 54 0.76 -0.74 1.14
C ALA A 54 0.79 -2.01 2.01
N GLN A 55 1.32 -3.12 1.48
CA GLN A 55 1.49 -4.36 2.24
C GLN A 55 2.52 -4.20 3.36
N LEU A 56 3.66 -3.57 3.07
CA LEU A 56 4.66 -3.25 4.10
C LEU A 56 4.06 -2.39 5.21
N HIS A 57 3.22 -1.41 4.85
CA HIS A 57 2.53 -0.57 5.81
C HIS A 57 1.54 -1.37 6.68
N GLN A 58 0.79 -2.29 6.10
CA GLN A 58 -0.10 -3.18 6.84
C GLN A 58 0.66 -4.09 7.80
N LEU A 59 1.80 -4.66 7.35
CA LEU A 59 2.66 -5.47 8.19
C LEU A 59 3.24 -4.66 9.35
N ARG A 60 3.81 -3.47 9.09
CA ARG A 60 4.31 -2.55 10.13
C ARG A 60 3.24 -2.25 11.17
N GLY A 61 1.99 -2.06 10.75
CA GLY A 61 0.86 -1.79 11.64
C GLY A 61 0.43 -2.98 12.50
N ARG A 62 1.07 -4.15 12.39
CA ARG A 62 0.80 -5.32 13.25
C ARG A 62 1.61 -5.33 14.54
N VAL A 63 2.65 -4.51 14.64
CA VAL A 63 3.46 -4.33 15.84
C VAL A 63 3.33 -2.90 16.35
N GLY A 64 3.75 -2.65 17.59
CA GLY A 64 3.78 -1.30 18.16
C GLY A 64 2.41 -0.75 18.56
N ARG A 65 1.49 -1.59 18.96
CA ARG A 65 0.18 -1.18 19.48
C ARG A 65 0.13 -1.12 21.01
N GLY A 66 1.22 -1.53 21.66
CA GLY A 66 1.39 -1.44 23.11
C GLY A 66 2.14 -0.16 23.52
N GLU A 67 2.46 -0.08 24.81
CA GLU A 67 3.20 1.06 25.38
C GLU A 67 4.72 0.99 25.11
N MET A 68 5.21 -0.16 24.64
CA MET A 68 6.64 -0.36 24.39
C MET A 68 7.03 0.19 23.02
N GLU A 69 8.22 0.75 22.92
CA GLU A 69 8.83 1.15 21.67
C GLU A 69 8.98 -0.05 20.74
N SER A 70 8.66 0.13 19.47
CA SER A 70 8.65 -0.95 18.49
C SER A 70 9.37 -0.57 17.21
N TYR A 71 9.97 -1.57 16.59
CA TYR A 71 10.81 -1.41 15.41
C TYR A 71 10.35 -2.33 14.27
N CYS A 72 10.34 -1.81 13.05
CA CYS A 72 10.09 -2.56 11.85
C CYS A 72 11.28 -2.47 10.91
N PHE A 73 11.94 -3.59 10.69
CA PHE A 73 13.09 -3.72 9.78
C PHE A 73 12.64 -4.27 8.45
N VAL A 74 12.98 -3.59 7.36
CA VAL A 74 12.72 -4.02 5.98
C VAL A 74 14.05 -4.34 5.30
N ILE A 75 14.24 -5.59 4.90
CA ILE A 75 15.50 -6.12 4.38
C ILE A 75 15.28 -6.57 2.94
N PRO A 76 15.95 -5.97 1.94
CA PRO A 76 15.93 -6.48 0.57
C PRO A 76 16.75 -7.78 0.47
N SER A 77 16.56 -8.58 -0.58
CA SER A 77 17.47 -9.70 -0.86
C SER A 77 18.85 -9.18 -1.25
N LYS A 78 19.87 -10.04 -1.08
CA LYS A 78 21.26 -9.69 -1.42
C LYS A 78 21.44 -9.19 -2.84
N ASN A 79 20.68 -9.71 -3.78
CA ASN A 79 20.76 -9.30 -5.19
C ASN A 79 20.17 -7.90 -5.42
N GLU A 80 19.26 -7.46 -4.56
CA GLU A 80 18.54 -6.20 -4.66
C GLU A 80 19.08 -5.09 -3.73
N GLU A 81 20.03 -5.42 -2.85
CA GLU A 81 20.66 -4.44 -1.92
C GLU A 81 21.33 -3.27 -2.65
N LYS A 82 21.78 -3.46 -3.88
CA LYS A 82 22.45 -2.45 -4.71
C LYS A 82 21.55 -1.86 -5.79
N ASN A 83 20.32 -2.31 -5.89
CA ASN A 83 19.33 -1.76 -6.83
C ASN A 83 18.83 -0.41 -6.31
N PRO A 84 19.16 0.73 -6.98
CA PRO A 84 18.81 2.05 -6.48
C PRO A 84 17.31 2.24 -6.28
N GLU A 85 16.50 1.70 -7.18
CA GLU A 85 15.03 1.82 -7.10
C GLU A 85 14.47 1.13 -5.87
N VAL A 86 14.97 -0.07 -5.55
CA VAL A 86 14.57 -0.84 -4.37
C VAL A 86 15.00 -0.12 -3.11
N VAL A 87 16.25 0.34 -3.07
CA VAL A 87 16.83 1.03 -1.91
C VAL A 87 16.06 2.32 -1.63
N ASP A 88 15.78 3.14 -2.65
CA ASP A 88 15.06 4.39 -2.49
C ASP A 88 13.63 4.16 -2.02
N ARG A 89 12.95 3.16 -2.56
CA ARG A 89 11.60 2.78 -2.16
C ARG A 89 11.53 2.34 -0.70
N LEU A 90 12.47 1.49 -0.27
CA LEU A 90 12.50 1.00 1.12
C LEU A 90 12.94 2.10 2.10
N LYS A 91 13.86 3.00 1.70
CA LYS A 91 14.22 4.19 2.48
C LYS A 91 13.03 5.14 2.66
N TYR A 92 12.27 5.37 1.59
CA TYR A 92 11.05 6.16 1.67
C TYR A 92 10.07 5.57 2.68
N PHE A 93 9.80 4.27 2.59
CA PHE A 93 8.94 3.55 3.53
C PHE A 93 9.43 3.68 4.99
N ALA A 94 10.74 3.55 5.21
CA ALA A 94 11.34 3.64 6.55
C ALA A 94 11.21 5.04 7.16
N SER A 95 11.26 6.09 6.34
CA SER A 95 11.20 7.50 6.79
C SER A 95 9.77 8.06 6.91
N HIS A 96 8.75 7.37 6.37
CA HIS A 96 7.37 7.84 6.38
C HIS A 96 6.46 6.87 7.13
N SER A 97 5.79 7.36 8.16
CA SER A 97 4.87 6.56 8.97
C SER A 97 3.42 6.61 8.47
N SER A 98 3.05 7.67 7.74
CA SER A 98 1.71 7.87 7.20
C SER A 98 1.41 6.87 6.08
N GLY A 99 0.30 6.13 6.20
CA GLY A 99 -0.16 5.23 5.14
C GLY A 99 -0.58 5.98 3.88
N PHE A 100 -1.02 7.23 4.02
CA PHE A 100 -1.39 8.07 2.89
C PHE A 100 -0.17 8.46 2.06
N ASP A 101 0.91 8.93 2.71
CA ASP A 101 2.15 9.32 2.04
C ASP A 101 2.77 8.13 1.30
N VAL A 102 2.76 6.96 1.96
CA VAL A 102 3.26 5.71 1.38
C VAL A 102 2.44 5.30 0.15
N ALA A 103 1.12 5.43 0.19
CA ALA A 103 0.24 5.12 -0.94
C ALA A 103 0.41 6.11 -2.09
N GLU A 104 0.55 7.39 -1.80
CA GLU A 104 0.79 8.44 -2.80
C GLU A 104 2.12 8.21 -3.52
N TYR A 105 3.18 7.94 -2.77
CA TYR A 105 4.50 7.62 -3.35
C TYR A 105 4.46 6.39 -4.27
N ASP A 106 3.77 5.32 -3.84
CA ASP A 106 3.64 4.09 -4.64
C ASP A 106 2.85 4.37 -5.94
N LEU A 107 1.80 5.18 -5.86
CA LEU A 107 0.99 5.60 -7.02
C LEU A 107 1.81 6.43 -8.02
N GLN A 108 2.61 7.38 -7.54
CA GLN A 108 3.45 8.21 -8.39
C GLN A 108 4.49 7.39 -9.18
N ARG A 109 5.07 6.35 -8.55
CA ARG A 109 6.10 5.52 -9.19
C ARG A 109 5.55 4.43 -10.10
N ARG A 110 4.45 3.80 -9.73
CA ARG A 110 3.84 2.73 -10.54
C ARG A 110 3.02 3.26 -11.70
N GLY A 111 2.62 4.52 -11.61
CA GLY A 111 1.64 5.07 -12.53
C GLY A 111 0.24 4.45 -12.34
N PRO A 112 -0.79 5.07 -12.88
CA PRO A 112 -2.19 4.63 -12.70
C PRO A 112 -2.49 3.26 -13.32
N GLY A 113 -1.65 2.76 -14.24
CA GLY A 113 -1.89 1.49 -14.96
C GLY A 113 -1.60 0.22 -14.15
N GLU A 114 -0.66 0.24 -13.21
CA GLU A 114 -0.32 -0.93 -12.39
C GLU A 114 -1.18 -1.08 -11.14
N VAL A 115 -1.70 0.04 -10.61
CA VAL A 115 -2.54 0.03 -9.39
C VAL A 115 -3.85 -0.73 -9.61
N TYR A 116 -4.35 -0.77 -10.83
CA TYR A 116 -5.59 -1.46 -11.15
C TYR A 116 -5.42 -2.87 -11.70
N GLY A 117 -4.18 -3.39 -11.79
CA GLY A 117 -3.92 -4.75 -12.30
C GLY A 117 -4.37 -4.98 -13.75
N ILE A 118 -4.67 -3.94 -14.47
CA ILE A 118 -5.27 -3.99 -15.80
C ILE A 118 -4.21 -3.62 -16.83
N LYS A 119 -3.46 -4.61 -17.28
CA LYS A 119 -2.96 -4.61 -18.67
C LYS A 119 -4.11 -4.85 -19.65
N GLN A 120 -5.32 -4.49 -19.30
CA GLN A 120 -6.47 -4.56 -20.21
C GLN A 120 -6.71 -3.19 -20.81
N SER A 121 -6.58 -3.13 -22.13
CA SER A 121 -7.08 -2.13 -23.06
C SER A 121 -8.31 -1.39 -22.51
N GLY A 122 -8.16 -0.10 -22.16
CA GLY A 122 -9.32 0.71 -21.84
C GLY A 122 -9.15 1.90 -20.90
N ILE A 123 -7.97 2.13 -20.29
CA ILE A 123 -7.76 3.43 -19.63
C ILE A 123 -7.35 4.43 -20.71
N PRO A 124 -8.15 5.48 -20.94
CA PRO A 124 -7.78 6.52 -21.89
C PRO A 124 -6.44 7.12 -21.47
N GLN A 125 -5.45 7.11 -22.34
CA GLN A 125 -4.26 7.94 -22.14
C GLN A 125 -4.72 9.40 -22.22
N PHE A 126 -4.85 10.04 -21.08
CA PHE A 126 -5.14 11.47 -21.06
C PHE A 126 -3.99 12.22 -21.72
N LYS A 127 -4.28 13.02 -22.74
CA LYS A 127 -3.27 13.81 -23.43
C LYS A 127 -2.68 14.94 -22.57
N ILE A 128 -3.39 15.41 -21.57
CA ILE A 128 -3.09 16.62 -20.80
C ILE A 128 -3.16 16.39 -19.28
N ALA A 129 -3.97 15.43 -18.81
CA ALA A 129 -4.20 15.19 -17.39
C ALA A 129 -3.45 13.96 -16.89
N SER A 130 -2.98 14.00 -15.64
CA SER A 130 -2.52 12.84 -14.89
C SER A 130 -3.56 12.46 -13.84
N LEU A 131 -3.85 11.17 -13.66
CA LEU A 131 -4.70 10.69 -12.58
C LEU A 131 -4.12 10.96 -11.17
N THR A 132 -2.83 11.32 -11.12
CA THR A 132 -2.13 11.71 -9.89
C THR A 132 -2.27 13.20 -9.57
N ASP A 133 -2.81 14.02 -10.48
CA ASP A 133 -3.04 15.44 -10.24
C ASP A 133 -4.36 15.66 -9.49
N ILE A 134 -4.29 15.53 -8.18
CA ILE A 134 -5.43 15.67 -7.26
C ILE A 134 -6.05 17.08 -7.35
N ASP A 135 -5.23 18.11 -7.55
CA ASP A 135 -5.71 19.49 -7.63
C ASP A 135 -6.45 19.74 -8.94
N MET A 136 -5.96 19.21 -10.05
CA MET A 136 -6.68 19.25 -11.32
C MET A 136 -8.01 18.50 -11.21
N PHE A 137 -8.02 17.34 -10.56
CA PHE A 137 -9.23 16.54 -10.36
C PHE A 137 -10.28 17.29 -9.51
N LYS A 138 -9.86 17.94 -8.43
CA LYS A 138 -10.76 18.78 -7.60
C LYS A 138 -11.32 19.95 -8.40
N ARG A 139 -10.48 20.64 -9.17
CA ARG A 139 -10.90 21.75 -10.04
C ARG A 139 -11.91 21.27 -11.09
N ALA A 140 -11.60 20.18 -11.81
CA ALA A 140 -12.51 19.61 -12.81
C ALA A 140 -13.86 19.21 -12.19
N LYS A 141 -13.87 18.59 -11.01
CA LYS A 141 -15.10 18.24 -10.27
C LYS A 141 -15.94 19.48 -9.94
N ASN A 142 -15.30 20.53 -9.40
CA ASN A 142 -16.00 21.76 -9.03
C ASN A 142 -16.59 22.44 -10.26
N THR A 143 -15.80 22.57 -11.34
CA THR A 143 -16.28 23.14 -12.60
C THR A 143 -17.45 22.35 -13.19
N ALA A 144 -17.37 21.00 -13.16
CA ALA A 144 -18.48 20.16 -13.61
C ALA A 144 -19.74 20.38 -12.77
N GLN A 145 -19.62 20.54 -11.46
CA GLN A 145 -20.75 20.84 -10.57
C GLN A 145 -21.37 22.23 -10.84
N GLU A 146 -20.53 23.21 -11.15
CA GLU A 146 -21.00 24.55 -11.52
C GLU A 146 -21.72 24.55 -12.88
N LEU A 147 -21.19 23.83 -13.87
CA LEU A 147 -21.81 23.65 -15.17
C LEU A 147 -23.18 22.93 -15.07
N LEU A 148 -23.30 21.93 -14.23
CA LEU A 148 -24.58 21.24 -13.98
C LEU A 148 -25.63 22.12 -13.32
N LYS A 149 -25.21 23.14 -12.53
CA LYS A 149 -26.11 24.10 -11.91
C LYS A 149 -26.49 25.27 -12.83
N SER A 150 -25.62 25.59 -13.79
CA SER A 150 -25.87 26.63 -14.77
C SER A 150 -26.59 25.97 -15.95
N ASN A 151 -27.78 26.29 -16.27
CA ASN A 151 -28.65 25.77 -17.35
C ASN A 151 -27.96 25.72 -18.76
N ILE A 152 -26.70 25.27 -18.82
CA ILE A 152 -25.89 25.14 -20.05
C ILE A 152 -26.33 23.87 -20.77
N ASP A 153 -26.47 23.96 -22.07
CA ASP A 153 -26.70 22.80 -22.93
C ASP A 153 -25.51 21.85 -22.88
N LEU A 154 -25.66 20.77 -22.10
CA LEU A 154 -24.63 19.76 -21.93
C LEU A 154 -24.25 19.07 -23.24
N ASN A 155 -25.13 19.00 -24.24
CA ASN A 155 -24.84 18.42 -25.54
C ASN A 155 -23.81 19.29 -26.28
N PHE A 156 -23.94 20.60 -26.20
CA PHE A 156 -22.95 21.53 -26.78
C PHE A 156 -21.58 21.34 -26.16
N VAL A 157 -21.50 21.12 -24.84
CA VAL A 157 -20.22 20.89 -24.13
C VAL A 157 -19.60 19.55 -24.54
N LEU A 158 -20.40 18.48 -24.59
CA LEU A 158 -19.95 17.15 -24.96
C LEU A 158 -19.44 17.09 -26.42
N ASP A 159 -20.13 17.71 -27.35
CA ASP A 159 -19.75 17.76 -28.76
C ASP A 159 -18.42 18.48 -29.01
N ASN A 160 -18.03 19.40 -28.12
CA ASN A 160 -16.78 20.13 -28.23
C ASN A 160 -15.60 19.50 -27.47
N ILE A 161 -15.87 18.56 -26.53
CA ILE A 161 -14.83 17.86 -25.76
C ILE A 161 -14.38 16.58 -26.48
N PHE A 162 -15.26 15.92 -27.21
CA PHE A 162 -14.99 14.59 -27.81
C PHE A 162 -14.69 14.64 -29.31
N ARG A 163 -14.46 15.82 -29.87
CA ARG A 163 -13.82 16.01 -31.20
C ARG A 163 -12.31 16.17 -31.01
#